data_02ef1f1652e8f4ef158451172530c702
#
_entry.id   02ef1f1652e8f4ef158451172530c702
#
_cell.length_a   1.000
_cell.length_b   1.000
_cell.length_c   1.000
_cell.angle_alpha   90.00
_cell.angle_beta   90.00
_cell.angle_gamma   90.00
#
_symmetry.space_group_name_H-M   'P 1'
#
loop_
_entity.id
_entity.type
_entity.pdbx_description
1 polymer ?
#
loop_
_entity_poly.entity_id
_entity_poly.type
_entity_poly.pdbx_seq_one_letter_code
_entity_poly.pdbx_strand_id
1 'polypeptide(L)'
;DRSSPFRDFYIWSVKKPEEKPGDVVFPDKENSNWAWDEEAGQYYLHRFYRFQPDLNTANPAVRDEIARIIEFWLALGMSGFRLDAVPFLLELDGISHPADGDPKGWLRELRAFAGRRHGEALLLGEVNAALQDLSSFFGGADGDALHLQFGFLLNQSLWLSLARQEGEPLEQCISSLPHAPLTNGWATFLRNHDELSLDKLTGPQREEVFRAFGPRADMQLYGHGLRRRAATMLGGDGPRLRMAWSLTLSLPGTPVMFMGDEIGMGEQLSIPDRYSVRVPMQWSAQRNGGFSDAASADLVRPQPRGAFGARSVNVADQRRDPGSLLRFVQRLVRARRAAPELGWGASTLIETSHPALFAHRCDWQGETVLAVHNLAAGPARADLALGRGAKQAEDLLGDAVHRVARDGTLALDLEGYGGAWLRVSRR
;
A
#
# COMPACT_ATOMS: atom_id res chain seq x y z
N ASP A 1 -33.29 -19.05 0.64
CA ASP A 1 -34.61 -19.12 -0.02
C ASP A 1 -34.43 -18.96 -1.53
N ARG A 2 -34.89 -19.96 -2.32
CA ARG A 2 -34.80 -19.98 -3.79
C ARG A 2 -35.74 -18.98 -4.48
N SER A 3 -36.77 -18.53 -3.79
CA SER A 3 -37.72 -17.52 -4.28
C SER A 3 -37.34 -16.08 -3.96
N SER A 4 -36.26 -15.89 -3.25
CA SER A 4 -35.77 -14.53 -2.90
C SER A 4 -35.45 -13.73 -4.15
N PRO A 5 -35.86 -12.44 -4.25
CA PRO A 5 -35.46 -11.56 -5.35
C PRO A 5 -33.95 -11.28 -5.36
N PHE A 6 -33.25 -11.55 -4.24
CA PHE A 6 -31.80 -11.41 -4.13
C PHE A 6 -31.05 -12.74 -4.36
N ARG A 7 -31.75 -13.80 -4.77
CA ARG A 7 -31.14 -15.12 -4.97
C ARG A 7 -29.91 -15.03 -5.90
N ASP A 8 -30.09 -14.42 -7.05
CA ASP A 8 -29.07 -14.33 -8.11
C ASP A 8 -28.06 -13.20 -7.87
N PHE A 9 -28.13 -12.54 -6.71
CA PHE A 9 -27.08 -11.62 -6.25
C PHE A 9 -25.81 -12.38 -5.85
N TYR A 10 -25.94 -13.67 -5.58
CA TYR A 10 -24.85 -14.56 -5.20
C TYR A 10 -24.68 -15.67 -6.22
N ILE A 11 -23.57 -16.38 -6.16
CA ILE A 11 -23.18 -17.40 -7.11
C ILE A 11 -23.45 -18.77 -6.52
N TRP A 12 -24.29 -19.57 -7.20
CA TRP A 12 -24.77 -20.86 -6.73
C TRP A 12 -24.43 -21.98 -7.69
N SER A 13 -24.20 -23.21 -7.16
CA SER A 13 -24.01 -24.41 -7.94
C SER A 13 -24.73 -25.60 -7.30
N VAL A 14 -25.38 -26.45 -8.12
CA VAL A 14 -26.03 -27.70 -7.67
C VAL A 14 -24.98 -28.74 -7.29
N LYS A 15 -23.86 -28.78 -8.00
CA LYS A 15 -22.72 -29.65 -7.73
C LYS A 15 -21.53 -28.82 -7.30
N LYS A 16 -20.74 -29.35 -6.37
CA LYS A 16 -19.48 -28.66 -6.00
C LYS A 16 -18.58 -28.61 -7.24
N PRO A 17 -18.20 -27.39 -7.71
CA PRO A 17 -17.26 -27.23 -8.80
C PRO A 17 -15.88 -27.78 -8.45
N GLU A 18 -15.11 -28.17 -9.46
CA GLU A 18 -13.71 -28.57 -9.28
C GLU A 18 -12.86 -27.32 -8.99
N GLU A 19 -11.97 -27.46 -8.01
CA GLU A 19 -11.04 -26.40 -7.60
C GLU A 19 -9.61 -26.83 -7.91
N LYS A 20 -8.78 -25.88 -8.32
CA LYS A 20 -7.35 -26.11 -8.54
C LYS A 20 -6.58 -25.95 -7.24
N PRO A 21 -5.48 -26.67 -7.06
CA PRO A 21 -4.56 -26.42 -5.96
C PRO A 21 -4.10 -24.96 -5.95
N GLY A 22 -4.29 -24.28 -4.83
CA GLY A 22 -3.91 -22.87 -4.67
C GLY A 22 -5.01 -21.85 -4.93
N ASP A 23 -6.23 -22.27 -5.32
CA ASP A 23 -7.36 -21.35 -5.53
C ASP A 23 -7.88 -20.73 -4.21
N VAL A 24 -7.65 -21.42 -3.07
CA VAL A 24 -8.12 -20.94 -1.76
C VAL A 24 -7.21 -19.83 -1.24
N VAL A 25 -7.79 -18.65 -1.00
CA VAL A 25 -7.04 -17.46 -0.54
C VAL A 25 -6.49 -17.63 0.88
N PHE A 26 -7.26 -18.29 1.77
CA PHE A 26 -6.89 -18.51 3.18
C PHE A 26 -6.85 -20.00 3.52
N PRO A 27 -5.82 -20.74 3.07
CA PRO A 27 -5.76 -22.20 3.21
C PRO A 27 -5.73 -22.68 4.67
N ASP A 28 -5.32 -21.80 5.63
CA ASP A 28 -5.33 -22.11 7.06
C ASP A 28 -6.74 -22.00 7.68
N LYS A 29 -7.71 -21.47 6.97
CA LYS A 29 -9.08 -21.19 7.46
C LYS A 29 -10.14 -21.88 6.66
N GLU A 30 -9.97 -21.98 5.36
CA GLU A 30 -10.95 -22.56 4.44
C GLU A 30 -10.28 -23.66 3.61
N ASN A 31 -11.05 -24.71 3.33
CA ASN A 31 -10.58 -25.85 2.54
C ASN A 31 -11.14 -25.83 1.10
N SER A 32 -11.96 -24.86 0.78
CA SER A 32 -12.68 -24.75 -0.49
C SER A 32 -13.21 -23.34 -0.63
N ASN A 33 -13.37 -22.87 -1.87
CA ASN A 33 -14.10 -21.63 -2.19
C ASN A 33 -15.62 -21.86 -2.29
N TRP A 34 -16.10 -23.09 -2.06
CA TRP A 34 -17.52 -23.45 -2.14
C TRP A 34 -18.00 -24.07 -0.83
N ALA A 35 -19.05 -23.51 -0.27
CA ALA A 35 -19.71 -24.05 0.92
C ALA A 35 -21.14 -24.49 0.62
N TRP A 36 -21.55 -25.59 1.24
CA TRP A 36 -22.93 -26.12 1.15
C TRP A 36 -23.85 -25.30 2.04
N ASP A 37 -24.98 -24.89 1.51
CA ASP A 37 -26.09 -24.29 2.25
C ASP A 37 -27.25 -25.28 2.34
N GLU A 38 -27.58 -25.67 3.56
CA GLU A 38 -28.61 -26.69 3.84
C GLU A 38 -30.03 -26.24 3.43
N GLU A 39 -30.34 -24.95 3.64
CA GLU A 39 -31.67 -24.40 3.33
C GLU A 39 -31.85 -24.29 1.81
N ALA A 40 -30.84 -23.83 1.11
CA ALA A 40 -30.87 -23.75 -0.35
C ALA A 40 -30.69 -25.12 -1.04
N GLY A 41 -30.05 -26.08 -0.38
CA GLY A 41 -29.68 -27.36 -0.99
C GLY A 41 -28.75 -27.19 -2.19
N GLN A 42 -27.82 -26.26 -2.10
CA GLN A 42 -26.85 -25.92 -3.13
C GLN A 42 -25.56 -25.40 -2.52
N TYR A 43 -24.48 -25.39 -3.31
CA TYR A 43 -23.23 -24.73 -2.98
C TYR A 43 -23.30 -23.24 -3.35
N TYR A 44 -22.68 -22.37 -2.53
CA TYR A 44 -22.43 -20.96 -2.86
C TYR A 44 -20.92 -20.68 -2.91
N LEU A 45 -20.53 -19.74 -3.74
CA LEU A 45 -19.14 -19.29 -3.86
C LEU A 45 -18.80 -18.32 -2.74
N HIS A 46 -17.63 -18.52 -2.12
CA HIS A 46 -17.00 -17.60 -1.18
C HIS A 46 -15.47 -17.67 -1.36
N ARG A 47 -14.85 -16.68 -1.91
CA ARG A 47 -13.39 -16.71 -2.15
C ARG A 47 -12.56 -16.46 -0.90
N PHE A 48 -13.17 -15.80 0.10
CA PHE A 48 -12.50 -15.46 1.36
C PHE A 48 -13.01 -16.37 2.49
N TYR A 49 -14.06 -15.98 3.17
CA TYR A 49 -14.62 -16.77 4.27
C TYR A 49 -16.03 -17.23 3.93
N ARG A 50 -16.44 -18.40 4.42
CA ARG A 50 -17.78 -18.93 4.18
C ARG A 50 -18.92 -18.01 4.66
N PHE A 51 -18.65 -17.08 5.58
CA PHE A 51 -19.63 -16.07 5.99
C PHE A 51 -19.64 -14.82 5.08
N GLN A 52 -18.85 -14.81 4.02
CA GLN A 52 -18.75 -13.74 3.02
C GLN A 52 -19.01 -14.29 1.61
N PRO A 53 -20.26 -14.64 1.27
CA PRO A 53 -20.57 -15.11 -0.07
C PRO A 53 -20.28 -14.04 -1.12
N ASP A 54 -19.72 -14.46 -2.25
CA ASP A 54 -19.33 -13.56 -3.33
C ASP A 54 -20.56 -13.03 -4.07
N LEU A 55 -20.53 -11.73 -4.36
CA LEU A 55 -21.54 -11.09 -5.20
C LEU A 55 -21.37 -11.51 -6.67
N ASN A 56 -22.50 -11.81 -7.31
CA ASN A 56 -22.55 -12.09 -8.73
C ASN A 56 -22.52 -10.79 -9.55
N THR A 57 -21.34 -10.26 -9.81
CA THR A 57 -21.17 -9.02 -10.59
C THR A 57 -21.48 -9.18 -12.08
N ALA A 58 -21.73 -10.39 -12.56
CA ALA A 58 -22.31 -10.63 -13.88
C ALA A 58 -23.80 -10.25 -13.94
N ASN A 59 -24.49 -10.25 -12.78
CA ASN A 59 -25.90 -9.88 -12.70
C ASN A 59 -26.07 -8.35 -12.78
N PRO A 60 -26.80 -7.80 -13.79
CA PRO A 60 -27.05 -6.37 -13.91
C PRO A 60 -27.67 -5.74 -12.65
N ALA A 61 -28.57 -6.47 -11.96
CA ALA A 61 -29.20 -5.96 -10.74
C ALA A 61 -28.20 -5.74 -9.59
N VAL A 62 -27.14 -6.55 -9.52
CA VAL A 62 -26.01 -6.33 -8.57
C VAL A 62 -25.23 -5.08 -8.94
N ARG A 63 -24.93 -4.88 -10.23
CA ARG A 63 -24.25 -3.68 -10.72
C ARG A 63 -25.05 -2.40 -10.45
N ASP A 64 -26.38 -2.46 -10.67
CA ASP A 64 -27.29 -1.36 -10.37
C ASP A 64 -27.34 -1.04 -8.88
N GLU A 65 -27.29 -2.06 -8.01
CA GLU A 65 -27.25 -1.85 -6.56
C GLU A 65 -25.92 -1.21 -6.13
N ILE A 66 -24.80 -1.68 -6.66
CA ILE A 66 -23.49 -1.08 -6.39
C ILE A 66 -23.48 0.38 -6.88
N ALA A 67 -24.05 0.68 -8.03
CA ALA A 67 -24.16 2.05 -8.52
C ALA A 67 -25.00 2.94 -7.57
N ARG A 68 -26.13 2.42 -7.03
CA ARG A 68 -26.93 3.13 -6.01
C ARG A 68 -26.16 3.38 -4.72
N ILE A 69 -25.35 2.43 -4.26
CA ILE A 69 -24.48 2.59 -3.10
C ILE A 69 -23.45 3.69 -3.34
N ILE A 70 -22.80 3.68 -4.50
CA ILE A 70 -21.85 4.73 -4.90
C ILE A 70 -22.53 6.10 -4.92
N GLU A 71 -23.69 6.21 -5.56
CA GLU A 71 -24.46 7.46 -5.61
C GLU A 71 -24.80 7.99 -4.23
N PHE A 72 -25.29 7.13 -3.33
CA PHE A 72 -25.62 7.47 -1.95
C PHE A 72 -24.43 8.10 -1.22
N TRP A 73 -23.25 7.47 -1.27
CA TRP A 73 -22.08 7.97 -0.57
C TRP A 73 -21.50 9.24 -1.21
N LEU A 74 -21.54 9.36 -2.54
CA LEU A 74 -21.15 10.61 -3.21
C LEU A 74 -22.07 11.75 -2.83
N ALA A 75 -23.38 11.52 -2.74
CA ALA A 75 -24.36 12.50 -2.28
C ALA A 75 -24.12 12.97 -0.83
N LEU A 76 -23.55 12.11 0.02
CA LEU A 76 -23.13 12.48 1.37
C LEU A 76 -21.76 13.21 1.42
N GLY A 77 -21.12 13.45 0.27
CA GLY A 77 -19.87 14.20 0.18
C GLY A 77 -18.58 13.34 0.17
N MET A 78 -18.69 12.02 -0.04
CA MET A 78 -17.50 11.20 -0.28
C MET A 78 -16.83 11.58 -1.60
N SER A 79 -15.49 11.56 -1.63
CA SER A 79 -14.71 11.95 -2.82
C SER A 79 -14.22 10.75 -3.63
N GLY A 80 -14.61 9.53 -3.28
CA GLY A 80 -14.20 8.33 -4.00
C GLY A 80 -14.33 7.06 -3.18
N PHE A 81 -13.86 5.95 -3.76
CA PHE A 81 -14.03 4.61 -3.21
C PHE A 81 -12.77 3.78 -3.36
N ARG A 82 -12.47 2.99 -2.36
CA ARG A 82 -11.56 1.85 -2.48
C ARG A 82 -12.40 0.64 -2.88
N LEU A 83 -12.07 0.05 -4.01
CA LEU A 83 -12.65 -1.21 -4.48
C LEU A 83 -11.81 -2.36 -3.92
N ASP A 84 -12.46 -3.20 -3.11
CA ASP A 84 -11.85 -4.34 -2.45
C ASP A 84 -11.64 -5.49 -3.44
N ALA A 85 -10.50 -6.17 -3.36
CA ALA A 85 -10.21 -7.42 -4.04
C ALA A 85 -10.63 -7.45 -5.53
N VAL A 86 -10.30 -6.40 -6.29
CA VAL A 86 -10.80 -6.15 -7.66
C VAL A 86 -10.61 -7.36 -8.60
N PRO A 87 -9.49 -8.11 -8.63
CA PRO A 87 -9.37 -9.27 -9.48
C PRO A 87 -10.48 -10.28 -9.24
N PHE A 88 -10.78 -10.59 -7.98
CA PHE A 88 -11.82 -11.55 -7.62
C PHE A 88 -13.24 -11.03 -7.88
N LEU A 89 -13.43 -9.72 -7.80
CA LEU A 89 -14.71 -9.09 -8.12
C LEU A 89 -15.07 -9.22 -9.61
N LEU A 90 -14.06 -9.32 -10.48
CA LEU A 90 -14.21 -9.39 -11.93
C LEU A 90 -14.10 -10.82 -12.49
N GLU A 91 -13.35 -11.69 -11.83
CA GLU A 91 -13.13 -13.08 -12.24
C GLU A 91 -14.23 -13.98 -11.67
N LEU A 92 -15.26 -14.22 -12.46
CA LEU A 92 -16.34 -15.14 -12.14
C LEU A 92 -16.04 -16.50 -12.78
N ASP A 93 -15.11 -17.26 -12.19
CA ASP A 93 -14.75 -18.60 -12.66
C ASP A 93 -15.99 -19.51 -12.83
N GLY A 94 -16.15 -20.03 -14.03
CA GLY A 94 -17.24 -20.94 -14.36
C GLY A 94 -18.61 -20.28 -14.58
N ILE A 95 -18.70 -18.95 -14.55
CA ILE A 95 -19.91 -18.21 -14.88
C ILE A 95 -19.71 -17.51 -16.22
N SER A 96 -20.62 -17.78 -17.17
CA SER A 96 -20.66 -17.05 -18.42
C SER A 96 -20.89 -15.57 -18.13
N HIS A 97 -19.88 -14.74 -18.37
CA HIS A 97 -20.04 -13.31 -18.30
C HIS A 97 -21.06 -12.87 -19.38
N PRO A 98 -22.03 -12.02 -19.06
CA PRO A 98 -22.96 -11.57 -20.08
C PRO A 98 -22.21 -10.77 -21.14
N ALA A 99 -22.45 -11.15 -22.37
CA ALA A 99 -22.33 -10.47 -23.66
C ALA A 99 -20.94 -10.05 -24.17
N ASP A 100 -20.03 -9.46 -23.38
CA ASP A 100 -18.94 -8.68 -24.02
C ASP A 100 -17.52 -9.24 -23.85
N GLY A 101 -17.34 -10.29 -23.08
CA GLY A 101 -16.02 -10.93 -22.89
C GLY A 101 -14.95 -10.03 -22.21
N ASP A 102 -15.33 -8.82 -21.73
CA ASP A 102 -14.46 -7.89 -21.04
C ASP A 102 -14.94 -7.64 -19.58
N PRO A 103 -14.52 -8.47 -18.64
CA PRO A 103 -14.85 -8.27 -17.21
C PRO A 103 -14.41 -6.90 -16.68
N LYS A 104 -13.35 -6.32 -17.25
CA LYS A 104 -12.80 -5.01 -16.85
C LYS A 104 -13.60 -3.83 -17.42
N GLY A 105 -14.46 -4.06 -18.41
CA GLY A 105 -15.39 -3.04 -18.94
C GLY A 105 -16.26 -2.44 -17.83
N TRP A 106 -16.64 -3.24 -16.85
CA TRP A 106 -17.41 -2.75 -15.71
C TRP A 106 -16.65 -1.70 -14.86
N LEU A 107 -15.32 -1.79 -14.74
CA LEU A 107 -14.54 -0.72 -14.07
C LEU A 107 -14.65 0.63 -14.78
N ARG A 108 -14.70 0.61 -16.13
CA ARG A 108 -14.92 1.81 -16.95
C ARG A 108 -16.32 2.38 -16.74
N GLU A 109 -17.33 1.51 -16.68
CA GLU A 109 -18.71 1.89 -16.37
C GLU A 109 -18.80 2.55 -14.98
N LEU A 110 -18.20 1.94 -13.95
CA LEU A 110 -18.16 2.50 -12.60
C LEU A 110 -17.46 3.85 -12.56
N ARG A 111 -16.31 3.98 -13.22
CA ARG A 111 -15.60 5.26 -13.31
C ARG A 111 -16.44 6.33 -13.99
N ALA A 112 -17.03 6.01 -15.16
CA ALA A 112 -17.90 6.92 -15.87
C ALA A 112 -19.14 7.29 -15.06
N PHE A 113 -19.73 6.34 -14.33
CA PHE A 113 -20.87 6.58 -13.45
C PHE A 113 -20.49 7.53 -12.29
N ALA A 114 -19.42 7.23 -11.55
CA ALA A 114 -18.96 8.05 -10.44
C ALA A 114 -18.58 9.47 -10.91
N GLY A 115 -17.85 9.59 -12.03
CA GLY A 115 -17.45 10.87 -12.61
C GLY A 115 -18.62 11.74 -13.06
N ARG A 116 -19.74 11.15 -13.55
CA ARG A 116 -20.96 11.91 -13.85
C ARG A 116 -21.68 12.44 -12.62
N ARG A 117 -21.52 11.79 -11.46
CA ARG A 117 -22.12 12.21 -10.18
C ARG A 117 -21.23 13.22 -9.46
N HIS A 118 -19.93 13.04 -9.53
CA HIS A 118 -18.94 13.90 -8.88
C HIS A 118 -17.68 13.89 -9.73
N GLY A 119 -17.37 14.99 -10.44
CA GLY A 119 -16.28 15.06 -11.42
C GLY A 119 -14.90 14.71 -10.91
N GLU A 120 -14.68 14.82 -9.61
CA GLU A 120 -13.41 14.49 -8.95
C GLU A 120 -13.45 13.13 -8.20
N ALA A 121 -14.50 12.31 -8.40
CA ALA A 121 -14.62 11.03 -7.73
C ALA A 121 -13.48 10.08 -8.12
N LEU A 122 -12.78 9.57 -7.12
CA LEU A 122 -11.61 8.71 -7.29
C LEU A 122 -11.98 7.25 -7.06
N LEU A 123 -11.46 6.35 -7.91
CA LEU A 123 -11.51 4.90 -7.72
C LEU A 123 -10.10 4.37 -7.46
N LEU A 124 -9.88 3.83 -6.27
CA LEU A 124 -8.66 3.15 -5.83
C LEU A 124 -8.91 1.65 -5.78
N GLY A 125 -8.21 0.86 -6.58
CA GLY A 125 -8.37 -0.60 -6.60
C GLY A 125 -7.36 -1.33 -5.72
N GLU A 126 -7.83 -2.31 -4.98
CA GLU A 126 -6.97 -3.34 -4.42
C GLU A 126 -6.75 -4.42 -5.48
N VAL A 127 -5.60 -4.33 -6.16
CA VAL A 127 -5.23 -5.21 -7.28
C VAL A 127 -3.94 -5.93 -6.95
N ASN A 128 -4.03 -7.14 -6.44
CA ASN A 128 -2.87 -8.02 -6.24
C ASN A 128 -2.81 -9.05 -7.39
N ALA A 129 -2.48 -8.60 -8.59
CA ALA A 129 -2.42 -9.39 -9.81
C ALA A 129 -0.97 -9.62 -10.27
N ALA A 130 -0.79 -10.42 -11.32
CA ALA A 130 0.50 -10.59 -11.97
C ALA A 130 0.93 -9.31 -12.71
N LEU A 131 2.24 -9.08 -12.82
CA LEU A 131 2.80 -7.86 -13.38
C LEU A 131 2.23 -7.49 -14.76
N GLN A 132 2.10 -8.49 -15.65
CA GLN A 132 1.60 -8.31 -17.01
C GLN A 132 0.13 -7.86 -17.07
N ASP A 133 -0.65 -8.09 -16.03
CA ASP A 133 -2.09 -7.81 -15.99
C ASP A 133 -2.40 -6.42 -15.41
N LEU A 134 -1.45 -5.82 -14.68
CA LEU A 134 -1.68 -4.60 -13.90
C LEU A 134 -2.15 -3.41 -14.76
N SER A 135 -1.57 -3.21 -15.96
CA SER A 135 -1.95 -2.09 -16.83
C SER A 135 -3.40 -2.14 -17.26
N SER A 136 -3.97 -3.34 -17.40
CA SER A 136 -5.35 -3.53 -17.84
C SER A 136 -6.38 -3.03 -16.83
N PHE A 137 -6.05 -2.98 -15.54
CA PHE A 137 -6.93 -2.43 -14.49
C PHE A 137 -6.95 -0.90 -14.49
N PHE A 138 -5.98 -0.24 -15.14
CA PHE A 138 -6.07 1.18 -15.44
C PHE A 138 -6.95 1.50 -16.65
N GLY A 139 -7.33 0.51 -17.46
CA GLY A 139 -8.01 0.68 -18.74
C GLY A 139 -7.04 0.71 -19.93
N GLY A 140 -5.85 0.11 -19.78
CA GLY A 140 -4.80 0.09 -20.79
C GLY A 140 -4.26 1.50 -21.07
N ALA A 141 -4.07 1.83 -22.35
CA ALA A 141 -3.52 3.12 -22.78
C ALA A 141 -4.46 4.31 -22.52
N ASP A 142 -5.76 4.07 -22.51
CA ASP A 142 -6.78 5.13 -22.34
C ASP A 142 -6.87 5.60 -20.88
N GLY A 143 -6.47 4.74 -19.92
CA GLY A 143 -6.48 5.06 -18.51
C GLY A 143 -7.88 5.34 -17.97
N ASP A 144 -8.91 4.71 -18.51
CA ASP A 144 -10.32 5.01 -18.28
C ASP A 144 -11.02 4.08 -17.26
N ALA A 145 -10.25 3.20 -16.58
CA ALA A 145 -10.75 2.32 -15.51
C ALA A 145 -10.35 2.85 -14.12
N LEU A 146 -9.57 2.12 -13.32
CA LEU A 146 -9.16 2.60 -12.00
C LEU A 146 -8.25 3.84 -12.09
N HIS A 147 -8.46 4.81 -11.22
CA HIS A 147 -7.54 5.96 -11.10
C HIS A 147 -6.24 5.56 -10.40
N LEU A 148 -6.34 4.80 -9.32
CA LEU A 148 -5.20 4.33 -8.54
C LEU A 148 -5.27 2.82 -8.30
N GLN A 149 -4.12 2.17 -8.23
CA GLN A 149 -3.96 0.80 -7.77
C GLN A 149 -2.95 0.76 -6.63
N PHE A 150 -3.21 -0.05 -5.59
CA PHE A 150 -2.20 -0.32 -4.58
C PHE A 150 -0.99 -1.02 -5.20
N GLY A 151 0.20 -0.47 -4.96
CA GLY A 151 1.46 -0.99 -5.46
C GLY A 151 1.98 -2.17 -4.64
N PHE A 152 1.33 -3.33 -4.66
CA PHE A 152 1.74 -4.51 -3.89
C PHE A 152 3.12 -5.02 -4.27
N LEU A 153 3.46 -5.09 -5.56
CA LEU A 153 4.80 -5.44 -6.01
C LEU A 153 5.86 -4.49 -5.47
N LEU A 154 5.57 -3.19 -5.54
CA LEU A 154 6.45 -2.15 -5.02
C LEU A 154 6.62 -2.27 -3.50
N ASN A 155 5.54 -2.54 -2.77
CA ASN A 155 5.57 -2.75 -1.32
C ASN A 155 6.42 -3.97 -0.93
N GLN A 156 6.25 -5.10 -1.62
CA GLN A 156 7.03 -6.32 -1.36
C GLN A 156 8.52 -6.12 -1.66
N SER A 157 8.85 -5.45 -2.76
CA SER A 157 10.23 -5.11 -3.13
C SER A 157 10.86 -4.10 -2.17
N LEU A 158 10.07 -3.14 -1.66
CA LEU A 158 10.51 -2.22 -0.61
C LEU A 158 10.94 -2.99 0.65
N TRP A 159 10.12 -3.95 1.12
CA TRP A 159 10.45 -4.74 2.30
C TRP A 159 11.63 -5.68 2.06
N LEU A 160 11.81 -6.18 0.86
CA LEU A 160 13.00 -6.97 0.49
C LEU A 160 14.26 -6.07 0.49
N SER A 161 14.18 -4.86 -0.08
CA SER A 161 15.26 -3.87 -0.01
C SER A 161 15.64 -3.51 1.43
N LEU A 162 14.64 -3.30 2.30
CA LEU A 162 14.87 -3.05 3.73
C LEU A 162 15.47 -4.25 4.48
N ALA A 163 15.16 -5.48 4.06
CA ALA A 163 15.72 -6.70 4.63
C ALA A 163 17.19 -6.89 4.25
N ARG A 164 17.53 -6.66 2.98
CA ARG A 164 18.88 -6.73 2.45
C ARG A 164 19.74 -5.52 2.80
N GLN A 165 19.10 -4.37 3.06
CA GLN A 165 19.73 -3.06 3.12
C GLN A 165 20.39 -2.67 1.79
N GLU A 166 19.72 -2.97 0.68
CA GLU A 166 20.16 -2.75 -0.70
C GLU A 166 19.06 -2.13 -1.54
N GLY A 167 19.43 -1.23 -2.47
CA GLY A 167 18.51 -0.54 -3.39
C GLY A 167 17.97 -1.44 -4.50
N GLU A 168 18.75 -2.43 -4.92
CA GLU A 168 18.53 -3.25 -6.11
C GLU A 168 17.12 -3.86 -6.23
N PRO A 169 16.51 -4.49 -5.19
CA PRO A 169 15.17 -5.07 -5.35
C PRO A 169 14.10 -4.02 -5.71
N LEU A 170 14.22 -2.82 -5.13
CA LEU A 170 13.31 -1.72 -5.41
C LEU A 170 13.53 -1.14 -6.81
N GLU A 171 14.78 -0.99 -7.24
CA GLU A 171 15.15 -0.54 -8.59
C GLU A 171 14.63 -1.48 -9.67
N GLN A 172 14.81 -2.79 -9.50
CA GLN A 172 14.29 -3.81 -10.40
C GLN A 172 12.75 -3.75 -10.50
N CYS A 173 12.08 -3.60 -9.38
CA CYS A 173 10.62 -3.48 -9.37
C CYS A 173 10.16 -2.23 -10.12
N ILE A 174 10.70 -1.06 -9.81
CA ILE A 174 10.32 0.21 -10.46
C ILE A 174 10.57 0.16 -11.95
N SER A 175 11.71 -0.42 -12.39
CA SER A 175 12.04 -0.58 -13.81
C SER A 175 11.08 -1.53 -14.56
N SER A 176 10.45 -2.46 -13.85
CA SER A 176 9.53 -3.45 -14.43
C SER A 176 8.06 -3.02 -14.39
N LEU A 177 7.69 -2.09 -13.50
CA LEU A 177 6.30 -1.64 -13.40
C LEU A 177 5.82 -0.98 -14.69
N PRO A 178 4.60 -1.30 -15.15
CA PRO A 178 4.03 -0.64 -16.31
C PRO A 178 3.83 0.86 -16.02
N HIS A 179 4.06 1.69 -17.05
CA HIS A 179 3.73 3.11 -16.94
C HIS A 179 2.22 3.27 -16.73
N ALA A 180 1.85 3.97 -15.68
CA ALA A 180 0.46 4.41 -15.51
C ALA A 180 0.18 5.56 -16.48
N PRO A 181 -1.01 5.59 -17.12
CA PRO A 181 -1.44 6.76 -17.88
C PRO A 181 -1.41 8.02 -17.01
N LEU A 182 -1.32 9.20 -17.62
CA LEU A 182 -1.14 10.47 -16.90
C LEU A 182 -2.17 10.73 -15.79
N THR A 183 -3.40 10.26 -15.98
CA THR A 183 -4.51 10.42 -15.02
C THR A 183 -4.61 9.28 -13.99
N ASN A 184 -3.68 8.35 -14.00
CA ASN A 184 -3.66 7.15 -13.18
C ASN A 184 -2.33 7.06 -12.41
N GLY A 185 -2.29 6.20 -11.41
CA GLY A 185 -1.04 6.07 -10.63
C GLY A 185 -1.04 4.93 -9.63
N TRP A 186 0.11 4.73 -9.04
CA TRP A 186 0.31 3.76 -7.98
C TRP A 186 0.03 4.38 -6.62
N ALA A 187 -0.75 3.71 -5.79
CA ALA A 187 -0.88 4.02 -4.37
C ALA A 187 0.26 3.29 -3.62
N THR A 188 1.27 4.05 -3.18
CA THR A 188 2.42 3.53 -2.45
C THR A 188 2.13 3.47 -0.96
N PHE A 189 2.62 2.45 -0.27
CA PHE A 189 2.40 2.31 1.18
C PHE A 189 3.52 1.53 1.84
N LEU A 190 3.78 1.83 3.12
CA LEU A 190 4.70 1.07 3.94
C LEU A 190 3.99 -0.14 4.54
N ARG A 191 2.85 0.09 5.20
CA ARG A 191 1.94 -0.93 5.71
C ARG A 191 0.49 -0.53 5.46
N ASN A 192 -0.40 -1.52 5.53
CA ASN A 192 -1.84 -1.36 5.49
C ASN A 192 -2.50 -2.11 6.68
N HIS A 193 -3.82 -2.20 6.67
CA HIS A 193 -4.62 -2.85 7.71
C HIS A 193 -4.65 -4.39 7.63
N ASP A 194 -4.04 -4.98 6.61
CA ASP A 194 -3.93 -6.42 6.42
C ASP A 194 -2.50 -6.93 6.70
N GLU A 195 -2.25 -8.20 6.48
CA GLU A 195 -0.91 -8.75 6.51
C GLU A 195 -0.02 -8.07 5.46
N LEU A 196 1.28 -8.03 5.71
CA LEU A 196 2.25 -7.74 4.67
C LEU A 196 2.34 -8.98 3.79
N SER A 197 1.63 -9.00 2.66
CA SER A 197 1.74 -10.08 1.69
C SER A 197 3.09 -10.07 1.01
N LEU A 198 3.69 -11.25 0.84
CA LEU A 198 4.97 -11.49 0.17
C LEU A 198 4.80 -12.55 -0.93
N ASP A 199 3.60 -12.68 -1.46
CA ASP A 199 3.20 -13.72 -2.41
C ASP A 199 3.86 -13.58 -3.79
N LYS A 200 4.32 -12.37 -4.15
CA LYS A 200 5.03 -12.12 -5.41
C LYS A 200 6.56 -12.29 -5.29
N LEU A 201 7.08 -12.42 -4.09
CA LEU A 201 8.49 -12.76 -3.88
C LEU A 201 8.72 -14.25 -4.09
N THR A 202 9.90 -14.60 -4.60
CA THR A 202 10.34 -16.00 -4.65
C THR A 202 10.48 -16.58 -3.24
N GLY A 203 10.46 -17.92 -3.11
CA GLY A 203 10.63 -18.57 -1.82
C GLY A 203 11.86 -18.07 -1.03
N PRO A 204 13.07 -18.07 -1.64
CA PRO A 204 14.26 -17.53 -0.97
C PRO A 204 14.15 -16.07 -0.54
N GLN A 205 13.62 -15.21 -1.37
CA GLN A 205 13.41 -13.78 -1.04
C GLN A 205 12.41 -13.59 0.12
N ARG A 206 11.35 -14.39 0.15
CA ARG A 206 10.37 -14.39 1.23
C ARG A 206 11.02 -14.79 2.57
N GLU A 207 11.86 -15.82 2.55
CA GLU A 207 12.59 -16.26 3.73
C GLU A 207 13.58 -15.20 4.25
N GLU A 208 14.18 -14.39 3.37
CA GLU A 208 15.00 -13.24 3.78
C GLU A 208 14.16 -12.21 4.56
N VAL A 209 12.98 -11.87 4.04
CA VAL A 209 12.06 -10.93 4.71
C VAL A 209 11.55 -11.52 6.03
N PHE A 210 11.19 -12.79 6.08
CA PHE A 210 10.76 -13.47 7.30
C PHE A 210 11.86 -13.46 8.36
N ARG A 211 13.09 -13.79 7.99
CA ARG A 211 14.24 -13.78 8.91
C ARG A 211 14.50 -12.38 9.48
N ALA A 212 14.37 -11.34 8.64
CA ALA A 212 14.61 -9.96 9.05
C ALA A 212 13.50 -9.38 9.93
N PHE A 213 12.23 -9.68 9.61
CA PHE A 213 11.09 -8.93 10.17
C PHE A 213 10.04 -9.76 10.88
N GLY A 214 10.05 -11.06 10.72
CA GLY A 214 9.09 -11.97 11.34
C GLY A 214 9.65 -13.37 11.58
N PRO A 215 10.77 -13.51 12.35
CA PRO A 215 11.47 -14.79 12.49
C PRO A 215 10.69 -15.85 13.30
N ARG A 216 9.65 -15.47 14.03
CA ARG A 216 8.83 -16.41 14.78
C ARG A 216 7.54 -16.74 14.04
N ALA A 217 7.07 -17.97 14.18
CA ALA A 217 5.86 -18.45 13.51
C ALA A 217 4.60 -17.62 13.85
N ASP A 218 4.50 -17.11 15.11
CA ASP A 218 3.39 -16.26 15.54
C ASP A 218 3.36 -14.86 14.89
N MET A 219 4.41 -14.47 14.17
CA MET A 219 4.50 -13.24 13.38
C MET A 219 4.13 -13.44 11.93
N GLN A 220 4.04 -14.70 11.49
CA GLN A 220 3.77 -15.07 10.09
C GLN A 220 2.30 -15.47 9.91
N LEU A 221 1.81 -15.42 8.67
CA LEU A 221 0.45 -15.73 8.30
C LEU A 221 0.38 -16.27 6.87
N TYR A 222 -0.46 -17.29 6.64
CA TYR A 222 -0.74 -17.88 5.32
C TYR A 222 0.50 -18.42 4.56
N GLY A 223 1.62 -18.65 5.23
CA GLY A 223 2.87 -19.09 4.59
C GLY A 223 3.56 -18.05 3.70
N HIS A 224 2.95 -16.88 3.53
CA HIS A 224 3.49 -15.82 2.67
C HIS A 224 3.28 -14.39 3.20
N GLY A 225 2.83 -14.22 4.42
CA GLY A 225 2.53 -12.91 4.99
C GLY A 225 3.09 -12.67 6.37
N LEU A 226 3.23 -11.39 6.76
CA LEU A 226 3.60 -10.95 8.10
C LEU A 226 2.47 -10.14 8.73
N ARG A 227 2.07 -10.54 9.94
CA ARG A 227 1.04 -9.87 10.75
C ARG A 227 1.65 -8.88 11.74
N ARG A 228 2.56 -8.01 11.23
CA ARG A 228 3.32 -7.05 12.01
C ARG A 228 3.19 -5.63 11.46
N ARG A 229 3.40 -4.62 12.29
CA ARG A 229 3.45 -3.21 11.90
C ARG A 229 4.89 -2.76 11.60
N ALA A 230 5.03 -1.67 10.85
CA ALA A 230 6.33 -1.15 10.43
C ALA A 230 7.27 -0.88 11.61
N ALA A 231 6.79 -0.26 12.67
CA ALA A 231 7.62 0.10 13.82
C ALA A 231 8.25 -1.10 14.52
N THR A 232 7.48 -2.16 14.71
CA THR A 232 7.98 -3.39 15.35
C THR A 232 8.89 -4.19 14.43
N MET A 233 8.62 -4.22 13.12
CA MET A 233 9.49 -4.86 12.13
C MET A 233 10.84 -4.15 12.03
N LEU A 234 10.86 -2.82 12.15
CA LEU A 234 12.09 -2.02 12.13
C LEU A 234 12.70 -1.84 13.53
N GLY A 235 12.25 -2.63 14.53
CA GLY A 235 12.83 -2.66 15.86
C GLY A 235 12.60 -1.40 16.71
N GLY A 236 11.70 -0.52 16.31
CA GLY A 236 11.50 0.78 16.95
C GLY A 236 12.67 1.76 16.73
N ASP A 237 13.61 1.42 15.82
CA ASP A 237 14.78 2.24 15.51
C ASP A 237 14.35 3.54 14.81
N GLY A 238 14.59 4.66 15.46
CA GLY A 238 14.14 5.98 15.00
C GLY A 238 14.71 6.39 13.65
N PRO A 239 16.03 6.33 13.43
CA PRO A 239 16.66 6.57 12.13
C PRO A 239 16.09 5.69 11.02
N ARG A 240 15.99 4.39 11.26
CA ARG A 240 15.47 3.43 10.29
C ARG A 240 13.99 3.67 9.93
N LEU A 241 13.16 4.02 10.93
CA LEU A 241 11.76 4.40 10.70
C LEU A 241 11.64 5.69 9.88
N ARG A 242 12.47 6.70 10.18
CA ARG A 242 12.49 7.95 9.41
C ARG A 242 12.91 7.72 7.97
N MET A 243 13.93 6.91 7.75
CA MET A 243 14.39 6.53 6.40
C MET A 243 13.28 5.81 5.64
N ALA A 244 12.62 4.80 6.23
CA ALA A 244 11.55 4.06 5.58
C ALA A 244 10.35 4.97 5.21
N TRP A 245 9.99 5.93 6.06
CA TRP A 245 8.97 6.92 5.75
C TRP A 245 9.42 7.91 4.66
N SER A 246 10.66 8.40 4.74
CA SER A 246 11.22 9.28 3.72
C SER A 246 11.24 8.60 2.35
N LEU A 247 11.70 7.35 2.30
CA LEU A 247 11.69 6.54 1.10
C LEU A 247 10.26 6.38 0.55
N THR A 248 9.32 5.90 1.38
CA THR A 248 7.94 5.65 0.94
C THR A 248 7.25 6.92 0.42
N LEU A 249 7.44 8.05 1.10
CA LEU A 249 6.83 9.31 0.69
C LEU A 249 7.55 10.00 -0.48
N SER A 250 8.76 9.62 -0.83
CA SER A 250 9.44 10.14 -2.02
C SER A 250 9.11 9.35 -3.29
N LEU A 251 8.73 8.08 -3.17
CA LEU A 251 8.39 7.24 -4.33
C LEU A 251 7.33 7.90 -5.22
N PRO A 252 7.43 7.70 -6.55
CA PRO A 252 6.42 8.19 -7.48
C PRO A 252 5.05 7.55 -7.19
N GLY A 253 3.99 8.33 -7.34
CA GLY A 253 2.62 7.89 -7.09
C GLY A 253 1.97 8.60 -5.91
N THR A 254 0.96 8.01 -5.29
CA THR A 254 0.18 8.58 -4.17
C THR A 254 0.43 7.79 -2.90
N PRO A 255 1.12 8.36 -1.89
CA PRO A 255 1.35 7.65 -0.63
C PRO A 255 0.06 7.45 0.17
N VAL A 256 -0.14 6.22 0.64
CA VAL A 256 -1.22 5.84 1.56
C VAL A 256 -0.60 5.45 2.90
N MET A 257 -1.09 6.05 3.97
CA MET A 257 -0.58 5.85 5.32
C MET A 257 -1.60 5.08 6.15
N PHE A 258 -1.16 4.02 6.81
CA PHE A 258 -1.98 3.31 7.78
C PHE A 258 -1.93 4.04 9.13
N MET A 259 -3.11 4.33 9.70
CA MET A 259 -3.22 5.07 10.96
C MET A 259 -2.35 4.48 12.07
N GLY A 260 -1.63 5.33 12.78
CA GLY A 260 -0.75 4.97 13.89
C GLY A 260 0.68 4.63 13.48
N ASP A 261 0.95 4.37 12.21
CA ASP A 261 2.32 4.15 11.74
C ASP A 261 3.13 5.45 11.78
N GLU A 262 2.47 6.61 11.62
CA GLU A 262 3.07 7.95 11.74
C GLU A 262 3.58 8.28 13.15
N ILE A 263 3.11 7.56 14.16
CA ILE A 263 3.63 7.66 15.54
C ILE A 263 4.46 6.44 15.94
N GLY A 264 4.60 5.44 15.06
CA GLY A 264 5.33 4.21 15.36
C GLY A 264 4.58 3.22 16.24
N MET A 265 3.26 3.09 16.09
CA MET A 265 2.48 2.08 16.81
C MET A 265 2.92 0.66 16.46
N GLY A 266 2.88 -0.23 17.45
CA GLY A 266 3.07 -1.67 17.25
C GLY A 266 1.76 -2.41 17.00
N GLU A 267 1.91 -3.70 16.70
CA GLU A 267 0.81 -4.68 16.67
C GLU A 267 0.57 -5.32 18.05
N GLN A 268 -0.53 -6.08 18.14
CA GLN A 268 -0.85 -6.92 19.28
C GLN A 268 -1.00 -8.39 18.86
N LEU A 269 0.07 -9.15 18.92
CA LEU A 269 0.12 -10.53 18.43
C LEU A 269 -0.81 -11.52 19.15
N SER A 270 -1.35 -11.16 20.33
CA SER A 270 -2.38 -11.98 20.99
C SER A 270 -3.74 -11.94 20.27
N ILE A 271 -3.96 -10.96 19.40
CA ILE A 271 -5.12 -10.91 18.53
C ILE A 271 -4.85 -11.83 17.33
N PRO A 272 -5.76 -12.76 16.98
CA PRO A 272 -5.53 -13.72 15.91
C PRO A 272 -5.45 -13.06 14.52
N ASP A 273 -4.89 -13.78 13.58
CA ASP A 273 -4.86 -13.49 12.15
C ASP A 273 -4.31 -12.10 11.81
N ARG A 274 -4.71 -11.53 10.69
CA ARG A 274 -4.36 -10.17 10.26
C ARG A 274 -4.86 -9.07 11.21
N TYR A 275 -5.79 -9.41 12.09
CA TYR A 275 -6.36 -8.45 13.05
C TYR A 275 -5.33 -7.95 14.09
N SER A 276 -4.19 -8.60 14.24
CA SER A 276 -3.10 -8.17 15.14
C SER A 276 -2.63 -6.74 14.88
N VAL A 277 -2.68 -6.26 13.64
CA VAL A 277 -2.28 -4.89 13.26
C VAL A 277 -3.40 -3.86 13.43
N ARG A 278 -4.67 -4.31 13.57
CA ARG A 278 -5.86 -3.47 13.68
C ARG A 278 -6.17 -3.20 15.15
N VAL A 279 -5.42 -2.31 15.75
CA VAL A 279 -5.53 -1.93 17.17
C VAL A 279 -6.02 -0.49 17.32
N PRO A 280 -6.66 -0.13 18.44
CA PRO A 280 -7.12 1.24 18.70
C PRO A 280 -5.98 2.24 18.67
N MET A 281 -6.25 3.45 18.13
CA MET A 281 -5.26 4.53 18.06
C MET A 281 -4.81 4.96 19.47
N GLN A 282 -3.52 5.27 19.62
CA GLN A 282 -2.89 5.73 20.85
C GLN A 282 -2.81 7.25 20.88
N TRP A 283 -3.88 7.90 21.37
CA TRP A 283 -3.97 9.36 21.41
C TRP A 283 -3.17 9.98 22.56
N SER A 284 -3.11 9.30 23.71
CA SER A 284 -2.43 9.78 24.91
C SER A 284 -1.94 8.62 25.79
N ALA A 285 -1.16 8.92 26.85
CA ALA A 285 -0.74 7.95 27.86
C ALA A 285 -1.86 7.50 28.83
N GLN A 286 -3.07 8.02 28.69
CA GLN A 286 -4.21 7.68 29.54
C GLN A 286 -4.73 6.26 29.31
N ARG A 287 -5.72 5.85 30.13
CA ARG A 287 -6.40 4.55 29.96
C ARG A 287 -6.85 4.35 28.52
N ASN A 288 -6.68 3.15 28.02
CA ASN A 288 -7.01 2.77 26.64
C ASN A 288 -6.33 3.67 25.59
N GLY A 289 -5.19 4.28 25.92
CA GLY A 289 -4.51 5.21 25.02
C GLY A 289 -5.31 6.50 24.74
N GLY A 290 -6.28 6.86 25.58
CA GLY A 290 -7.20 7.96 25.30
C GLY A 290 -8.18 7.68 24.15
N PHE A 291 -8.30 6.42 23.72
CA PHE A 291 -9.23 6.03 22.66
C PHE A 291 -10.67 5.89 23.16
N SER A 292 -10.86 5.38 24.39
CA SER A 292 -12.16 5.12 24.98
C SER A 292 -12.09 5.18 26.52
N ASP A 293 -13.15 5.64 27.14
CA ASP A 293 -13.35 5.65 28.61
C ASP A 293 -13.92 4.34 29.16
N ALA A 294 -14.27 3.38 28.29
CA ALA A 294 -14.77 2.07 28.68
C ALA A 294 -13.74 1.31 29.56
N ALA A 295 -14.17 0.28 30.27
CA ALA A 295 -13.23 -0.61 30.92
C ALA A 295 -12.34 -1.30 29.86
N SER A 296 -11.05 -1.48 30.18
CA SER A 296 -10.13 -2.04 29.14
C SER A 296 -10.50 -3.45 28.69
N ALA A 297 -11.25 -4.19 29.51
CA ALA A 297 -11.78 -5.50 29.18
C ALA A 297 -12.92 -5.44 28.16
N ASP A 298 -13.59 -4.30 28.02
CA ASP A 298 -14.72 -4.12 27.10
C ASP A 298 -14.30 -3.64 25.72
N LEU A 299 -13.00 -3.35 25.53
CA LEU A 299 -12.47 -3.03 24.21
C LEU A 299 -12.56 -4.25 23.31
N VAL A 300 -13.14 -4.09 22.12
CA VAL A 300 -13.20 -5.12 21.08
C VAL A 300 -11.79 -5.62 20.69
N ARG A 301 -10.80 -4.72 20.74
CA ARG A 301 -9.39 -5.00 20.48
C ARG A 301 -8.53 -4.43 21.60
N PRO A 302 -7.65 -5.24 22.23
CA PRO A 302 -6.68 -4.73 23.20
C PRO A 302 -5.64 -3.86 22.49
N GLN A 303 -5.07 -2.92 23.23
CA GLN A 303 -3.98 -2.10 22.74
C GLN A 303 -2.63 -2.81 22.79
N PRO A 304 -1.64 -2.39 21.97
CA PRO A 304 -0.25 -2.81 22.11
C PRO A 304 0.29 -2.56 23.52
N ARG A 305 1.27 -3.37 23.91
CA ARG A 305 1.90 -3.30 25.24
C ARG A 305 3.42 -3.09 25.14
N GLY A 306 4.04 -2.85 26.28
CA GLY A 306 5.51 -2.68 26.36
C GLY A 306 6.00 -1.42 25.66
N ALA A 307 7.10 -1.52 24.95
CA ALA A 307 7.76 -0.38 24.27
C ALA A 307 6.89 0.32 23.23
N PHE A 308 5.89 -0.40 22.68
CA PHE A 308 4.96 0.14 21.69
C PHE A 308 3.57 0.45 22.27
N GLY A 309 3.39 0.35 23.58
CA GLY A 309 2.14 0.70 24.25
C GLY A 309 1.95 2.19 24.40
N ALA A 310 0.71 2.61 24.68
CA ALA A 310 0.30 4.02 24.73
C ALA A 310 1.09 4.91 25.72
N ARG A 311 1.70 4.33 26.74
CA ARG A 311 2.58 5.09 27.66
C ARG A 311 3.90 5.52 27.02
N SER A 312 4.37 4.80 25.99
CA SER A 312 5.63 5.08 25.31
C SER A 312 5.41 5.68 23.91
N VAL A 313 4.31 5.31 23.26
CA VAL A 313 3.99 5.73 21.90
C VAL A 313 2.57 6.32 21.87
N ASN A 314 2.46 7.63 21.77
CA ASN A 314 1.17 8.31 21.66
C ASN A 314 1.27 9.68 20.98
N VAL A 315 0.14 10.14 20.44
CA VAL A 315 0.05 11.41 19.71
C VAL A 315 0.36 12.61 20.59
N ALA A 316 -0.17 12.63 21.83
CA ALA A 316 -0.07 13.80 22.71
C ALA A 316 1.39 14.14 23.07
N ASP A 317 2.20 13.14 23.38
CA ASP A 317 3.62 13.33 23.70
C ASP A 317 4.42 13.68 22.46
N GLN A 318 4.19 12.97 21.34
CA GLN A 318 4.89 13.25 20.09
C GLN A 318 4.55 14.62 19.48
N ARG A 319 3.38 15.17 19.75
CA ARG A 319 3.06 16.55 19.37
C ARG A 319 3.92 17.60 20.09
N ARG A 320 4.37 17.30 21.30
CA ARG A 320 5.21 18.20 22.10
C ARG A 320 6.70 18.09 21.78
N ASP A 321 7.12 16.93 21.26
CA ASP A 321 8.51 16.68 20.92
C ASP A 321 8.79 17.02 19.44
N PRO A 322 9.59 18.09 19.16
CA PRO A 322 9.97 18.45 17.78
C PRO A 322 10.77 17.36 17.05
N GLY A 323 11.50 16.51 17.82
CA GLY A 323 12.29 15.39 17.30
C GLY A 323 11.51 14.12 17.04
N SER A 324 10.21 14.07 17.38
CA SER A 324 9.38 12.87 17.27
C SER A 324 9.17 12.39 15.83
N LEU A 325 8.80 11.11 15.69
CA LEU A 325 8.44 10.52 14.40
C LEU A 325 7.24 11.25 13.77
N LEU A 326 6.20 11.57 14.55
CA LEU A 326 5.03 12.32 14.09
C LEU A 326 5.42 13.65 13.44
N ARG A 327 6.31 14.41 14.11
CA ARG A 327 6.77 15.70 13.58
C ARG A 327 7.61 15.54 12.33
N PHE A 328 8.42 14.48 12.27
CA PHE A 328 9.18 14.15 11.06
C PHE A 328 8.26 13.80 9.89
N VAL A 329 7.27 12.92 10.09
CA VAL A 329 6.29 12.55 9.05
C VAL A 329 5.48 13.78 8.61
N GLN A 330 5.10 14.67 9.53
CA GLN A 330 4.45 15.94 9.17
C GLN A 330 5.31 16.82 8.26
N ARG A 331 6.64 16.87 8.49
CA ARG A 331 7.58 17.60 7.60
C ARG A 331 7.63 16.94 6.22
N LEU A 332 7.77 15.61 6.15
CA LEU A 332 7.75 14.88 4.89
C LEU A 332 6.47 15.14 4.07
N VAL A 333 5.31 15.10 4.71
CA VAL A 333 4.02 15.37 4.04
C VAL A 333 3.97 16.79 3.50
N ARG A 334 4.47 17.79 4.25
CA ARG A 334 4.54 19.18 3.78
C ARG A 334 5.49 19.33 2.60
N ALA A 335 6.69 18.76 2.69
CA ALA A 335 7.69 18.80 1.63
C ALA A 335 7.13 18.15 0.35
N ARG A 336 6.50 16.97 0.47
CA ARG A 336 5.88 16.31 -0.67
C ARG A 336 4.76 17.14 -1.31
N ARG A 337 3.91 17.78 -0.52
CA ARG A 337 2.83 18.65 -1.03
C ARG A 337 3.39 19.90 -1.73
N ALA A 338 4.57 20.36 -1.34
CA ALA A 338 5.29 21.47 -1.97
C ALA A 338 6.16 21.03 -3.17
N ALA A 339 6.23 19.72 -3.44
CA ALA A 339 7.02 19.12 -4.52
C ALA A 339 6.10 18.29 -5.45
N PRO A 340 5.30 18.94 -6.33
CA PRO A 340 4.39 18.25 -7.25
C PRO A 340 5.13 17.29 -8.19
N GLU A 341 6.43 17.49 -8.39
CA GLU A 341 7.31 16.62 -9.18
C GLU A 341 7.23 15.16 -8.70
N LEU A 342 7.16 14.94 -7.38
CA LEU A 342 7.06 13.58 -6.79
C LEU A 342 5.73 12.89 -7.08
N GLY A 343 4.66 13.67 -7.36
CA GLY A 343 3.32 13.14 -7.65
C GLY A 343 3.00 13.02 -9.13
N TRP A 344 3.42 14.01 -9.92
CA TRP A 344 3.07 14.14 -11.33
C TRP A 344 4.25 13.92 -12.28
N GLY A 345 5.48 13.95 -11.75
CA GLY A 345 6.69 13.92 -12.55
C GLY A 345 7.00 12.55 -13.15
N ALA A 346 7.62 12.58 -14.32
CA ALA A 346 8.25 11.39 -14.89
C ALA A 346 9.40 10.95 -13.98
N SER A 347 9.33 9.73 -13.48
CA SER A 347 10.34 9.17 -12.60
C SER A 347 11.42 8.45 -13.38
N THR A 348 12.69 8.67 -12.97
CA THR A 348 13.87 7.97 -13.51
C THR A 348 14.77 7.55 -12.36
N LEU A 349 15.23 6.31 -12.38
CA LEU A 349 16.24 5.84 -11.44
C LEU A 349 17.58 6.51 -11.72
N ILE A 350 18.33 6.79 -10.66
CA ILE A 350 19.72 7.29 -10.75
C ILE A 350 20.64 6.17 -10.30
N GLU A 351 21.58 5.82 -11.15
CA GLU A 351 22.62 4.86 -10.82
C GLU A 351 23.44 5.32 -9.63
N THR A 352 23.66 4.45 -8.68
CA THR A 352 24.47 4.68 -7.49
C THR A 352 25.65 3.71 -7.43
N SER A 353 26.78 4.18 -6.90
CA SER A 353 28.00 3.36 -6.78
C SER A 353 28.01 2.45 -5.54
N HIS A 354 27.06 2.61 -4.63
CA HIS A 354 27.00 1.86 -3.37
C HIS A 354 25.70 1.06 -3.27
N PRO A 355 25.72 -0.26 -3.02
CA PRO A 355 24.54 -1.11 -3.06
C PRO A 355 23.45 -0.72 -2.05
N ALA A 356 23.84 -0.09 -0.93
CA ALA A 356 22.88 0.38 0.08
C ALA A 356 22.13 1.65 -0.33
N LEU A 357 22.54 2.31 -1.40
CA LEU A 357 21.88 3.53 -1.87
C LEU A 357 20.74 3.21 -2.83
N PHE A 358 19.67 3.93 -2.66
CA PHE A 358 18.57 4.01 -3.63
C PHE A 358 18.36 5.48 -4.00
N ALA A 359 18.36 5.80 -5.29
CA ALA A 359 18.16 7.16 -5.76
C ALA A 359 17.25 7.21 -7.00
N HIS A 360 16.36 8.18 -7.02
CA HIS A 360 15.53 8.47 -8.18
C HIS A 360 15.31 9.99 -8.32
N ARG A 361 14.95 10.41 -9.51
CA ARG A 361 14.53 11.77 -9.81
C ARG A 361 13.13 11.79 -10.39
N CYS A 362 12.40 12.87 -10.14
CA CYS A 362 11.12 13.16 -10.74
C CYS A 362 11.18 14.51 -11.44
N ASP A 363 10.82 14.54 -12.72
CA ASP A 363 10.86 15.75 -13.55
C ASP A 363 9.43 16.18 -13.90
N TRP A 364 9.05 17.41 -13.57
CA TRP A 364 7.74 17.99 -13.87
C TRP A 364 7.83 19.46 -14.23
N GLN A 365 7.28 19.86 -15.38
CA GLN A 365 7.22 21.26 -15.84
C GLN A 365 8.56 22.00 -15.84
N GLY A 366 9.66 21.29 -16.09
CA GLY A 366 11.00 21.85 -16.11
C GLY A 366 11.72 21.89 -14.77
N GLU A 367 11.03 21.55 -13.69
CA GLU A 367 11.60 21.39 -12.35
C GLU A 367 11.98 19.92 -12.10
N THR A 368 12.98 19.71 -11.25
CA THR A 368 13.50 18.38 -10.92
C THR A 368 13.61 18.23 -9.41
N VAL A 369 13.03 17.17 -8.86
CA VAL A 369 13.29 16.72 -7.49
C VAL A 369 14.00 15.38 -7.52
N LEU A 370 15.07 15.27 -6.76
CA LEU A 370 15.86 14.07 -6.53
C LEU A 370 15.59 13.56 -5.11
N ALA A 371 15.39 12.27 -4.94
CA ALA A 371 15.40 11.63 -3.64
C ALA A 371 16.48 10.56 -3.58
N VAL A 372 17.24 10.55 -2.50
CA VAL A 372 18.31 9.57 -2.25
C VAL A 372 18.21 9.07 -0.82
N HIS A 373 18.41 7.75 -0.62
CA HIS A 373 18.31 7.08 0.68
C HIS A 373 19.43 6.08 0.85
N ASN A 374 20.00 6.05 2.04
CA ASN A 374 20.90 4.99 2.49
C ASN A 374 20.10 3.99 3.33
N LEU A 375 19.95 2.77 2.82
CA LEU A 375 19.15 1.71 3.45
C LEU A 375 19.92 0.94 4.53
N ALA A 376 21.24 1.17 4.66
CA ALA A 376 22.11 0.46 5.61
C ALA A 376 22.44 1.32 6.83
N ALA A 377 22.89 0.65 7.92
CA ALA A 377 23.28 1.26 9.17
C ALA A 377 24.61 2.04 9.09
N GLY A 378 25.49 1.67 8.16
CA GLY A 378 26.76 2.38 7.94
C GLY A 378 26.58 3.63 7.09
N PRO A 379 27.48 4.62 7.20
CA PRO A 379 27.47 5.78 6.31
C PRO A 379 27.79 5.38 4.86
N ALA A 380 27.25 6.10 3.89
CA ALA A 380 27.49 5.87 2.48
C ALA A 380 27.63 7.21 1.73
N ARG A 381 28.54 7.24 0.75
CA ARG A 381 28.70 8.38 -0.14
C ARG A 381 27.95 8.13 -1.44
N ALA A 382 27.11 9.09 -1.81
CA ALA A 382 26.38 9.11 -3.06
C ALA A 382 27.01 10.12 -4.01
N ASP A 383 27.52 9.67 -5.15
CA ASP A 383 27.96 10.52 -6.25
C ASP A 383 26.90 10.43 -7.37
N LEU A 384 26.06 11.46 -7.50
CA LEU A 384 24.84 11.45 -8.29
C LEU A 384 24.99 12.28 -9.56
N ALA A 385 24.77 11.70 -10.71
CA ALA A 385 24.84 12.38 -12.00
C ALA A 385 23.53 13.16 -12.26
N LEU A 386 23.54 14.49 -12.08
CA LEU A 386 22.37 15.36 -12.33
C LEU A 386 22.35 15.94 -13.75
N GLY A 387 23.42 15.73 -14.51
CA GLY A 387 23.60 16.26 -15.86
C GLY A 387 24.14 17.70 -15.91
N ARG A 388 24.64 18.06 -17.08
CA ARG A 388 25.22 19.40 -17.31
C ARG A 388 24.18 20.50 -17.11
N GLY A 389 24.58 21.58 -16.45
CA GLY A 389 23.74 22.75 -16.20
C GLY A 389 23.08 22.78 -14.81
N ALA A 390 23.09 21.70 -14.06
CA ALA A 390 22.76 21.74 -12.63
C ALA A 390 23.83 22.50 -11.87
N LYS A 391 23.46 23.46 -11.01
CA LYS A 391 24.38 24.30 -10.26
C LYS A 391 24.33 24.07 -8.77
N GLN A 392 23.15 23.85 -8.25
CA GLN A 392 22.92 23.58 -6.84
C GLN A 392 21.68 22.68 -6.63
N ALA A 393 21.63 22.06 -5.49
CA ALA A 393 20.49 21.25 -5.05
C ALA A 393 20.11 21.68 -3.61
N GLU A 394 18.85 22.07 -3.44
CA GLU A 394 18.30 22.57 -2.19
C GLU A 394 17.57 21.45 -1.46
N ASP A 395 17.87 21.20 -0.18
CA ASP A 395 17.22 20.19 0.63
C ASP A 395 15.81 20.64 1.02
N LEU A 396 14.80 19.86 0.63
CA LEU A 396 13.40 20.10 0.95
C LEU A 396 13.00 19.70 2.38
N LEU A 397 13.86 18.97 3.08
CA LEU A 397 13.63 18.48 4.46
C LEU A 397 14.43 19.27 5.50
N GLY A 398 15.39 20.07 5.05
CA GLY A 398 16.28 20.93 5.83
C GLY A 398 16.57 22.23 5.13
N ASP A 399 17.58 22.93 5.61
CA ASP A 399 18.01 24.25 5.08
C ASP A 399 19.31 24.15 4.26
N ALA A 400 19.79 22.93 3.97
CA ALA A 400 21.05 22.73 3.29
C ALA A 400 20.96 23.03 1.79
N VAL A 401 21.98 23.70 1.26
CA VAL A 401 22.15 23.90 -0.17
C VAL A 401 23.48 23.28 -0.61
N HIS A 402 23.38 22.30 -1.49
CA HIS A 402 24.54 21.58 -2.00
C HIS A 402 24.97 22.12 -3.36
N ARG A 403 26.27 22.28 -3.54
CA ARG A 403 26.85 22.70 -4.83
C ARG A 403 27.01 21.47 -5.73
N VAL A 404 26.59 21.63 -6.96
CA VAL A 404 26.84 20.65 -8.01
C VAL A 404 28.16 20.96 -8.70
N ALA A 405 28.96 19.96 -8.93
CA ALA A 405 30.24 20.11 -9.63
C ALA A 405 30.02 20.50 -11.11
N ARG A 406 31.05 21.05 -11.76
CA ARG A 406 30.97 21.55 -13.16
C ARG A 406 30.62 20.46 -14.17
N ASP A 407 30.94 19.21 -13.88
CA ASP A 407 30.59 18.04 -14.69
C ASP A 407 29.14 17.61 -14.50
N GLY A 408 28.41 18.21 -13.55
CA GLY A 408 27.02 17.87 -13.20
C GLY A 408 26.89 16.79 -12.14
N THR A 409 27.96 16.46 -11.41
CA THR A 409 27.93 15.50 -10.30
C THR A 409 27.63 16.19 -8.98
N LEU A 410 26.72 15.61 -8.19
CA LEU A 410 26.44 15.96 -6.82
C LEU A 410 26.98 14.88 -5.89
N ALA A 411 27.88 15.26 -4.99
CA ALA A 411 28.41 14.38 -3.95
C ALA A 411 27.69 14.64 -2.61
N LEU A 412 27.18 13.59 -1.98
CA LEU A 412 26.51 13.62 -0.69
C LEU A 412 27.06 12.53 0.22
N ASP A 413 27.38 12.90 1.45
CA ASP A 413 27.70 11.94 2.49
C ASP A 413 26.42 11.71 3.32
N LEU A 414 25.92 10.50 3.32
CA LEU A 414 24.70 10.08 4.02
C LEU A 414 25.06 9.22 5.22
N GLU A 415 24.58 9.62 6.38
CA GLU A 415 24.66 8.78 7.58
C GLU A 415 23.89 7.48 7.40
N GLY A 416 24.12 6.51 8.30
CA GLY A 416 23.34 5.30 8.32
C GLY A 416 21.84 5.59 8.43
N TYR A 417 21.05 4.98 7.54
CA TYR A 417 19.61 5.25 7.40
C TYR A 417 19.29 6.72 7.10
N GLY A 418 20.25 7.47 6.53
CA GLY A 418 20.06 8.84 6.09
C GLY A 418 19.36 8.94 4.74
N GLY A 419 18.81 10.11 4.44
CA GLY A 419 18.23 10.42 3.14
C GLY A 419 18.05 11.91 2.94
N ALA A 420 17.92 12.32 1.67
CA ALA A 420 17.70 13.71 1.29
C ALA A 420 16.69 13.80 0.13
N TRP A 421 15.89 14.85 0.13
CA TRP A 421 15.04 15.25 -0.99
C TRP A 421 15.53 16.62 -1.49
N LEU A 422 15.96 16.64 -2.72
CA LEU A 422 16.71 17.77 -3.25
C LEU A 422 16.03 18.36 -4.49
N ARG A 423 15.68 19.63 -4.45
CA ARG A 423 15.26 20.37 -5.64
C ARG A 423 16.50 20.86 -6.39
N VAL A 424 16.62 20.46 -7.65
CA VAL A 424 17.78 20.78 -8.49
C VAL A 424 17.55 22.10 -9.22
N SER A 425 18.43 23.09 -9.00
CA SER A 425 18.42 24.36 -9.72
C SER A 425 19.43 24.35 -10.87
N ARG A 426 18.99 24.86 -12.03
CA ARG A 426 19.79 24.98 -13.26
C ARG A 426 20.12 26.46 -13.61
N ARG A 427 19.67 27.40 -12.78
CA ARG A 427 19.89 28.84 -13.00
C ARG A 427 21.05 29.40 -12.19
#